data_e20d995865ba17c7309869ff4bf4fd88
#
_entry.id   e20d995865ba17c7309869ff4bf4fd88
#
_cell.length_a   1.000
_cell.length_b   1.000
_cell.length_c   1.000
_cell.angle_alpha   90.00
_cell.angle_beta   90.00
_cell.angle_gamma   90.00
#
_symmetry.space_group_name_H-M   'P 1'
#
loop_
_entity.id
_entity.type
_entity.pdbx_description
1 polymer ?
#
loop_
_entity_poly.entity_id
_entity_poly.type
_entity_poly.pdbx_seq_one_letter_code
_entity_poly.pdbx_strand_id
1 'polypeptide(L)'
;MSRNPIYIKLINSARWKKLRVQKLKANPVCEECAKRDVSTLATEIHHVTPVESVVGVAAMARLMFIWMNLQSLCHACHADIHKRAFSHSKEAIQDNNKRATQRFADKFLNDTNGYKASYIITEEMY
;
A
#
# COMPACT_ATOMS: atom_id res chain seq x y z
N MET A 1 -13.73 2.36 15.80
CA MET A 1 -12.96 1.13 15.85
C MET A 1 -11.51 1.42 16.17
N SER A 2 -10.95 0.72 17.13
CA SER A 2 -9.56 0.90 17.45
C SER A 2 -8.68 0.23 16.40
N ARG A 3 -7.62 0.92 16.00
CA ARG A 3 -6.65 0.35 15.09
C ARG A 3 -5.72 -0.59 15.85
N ASN A 4 -5.06 -1.46 15.09
CA ASN A 4 -4.04 -2.34 15.65
C ASN A 4 -2.97 -1.51 16.36
N PRO A 5 -2.62 -1.80 17.63
CA PRO A 5 -1.59 -1.06 18.35
C PRO A 5 -0.24 -1.06 17.65
N ILE A 6 0.11 -2.15 16.98
CA ILE A 6 1.35 -2.26 16.22
C ILE A 6 1.36 -1.25 15.07
N TYR A 7 0.26 -1.16 14.34
CA TYR A 7 0.12 -0.20 13.25
C TYR A 7 0.30 1.24 13.75
N ILE A 8 -0.37 1.58 14.85
CA ILE A 8 -0.29 2.91 15.43
C ILE A 8 1.15 3.26 15.79
N LYS A 9 1.85 2.31 16.37
CA LYS A 9 3.25 2.49 16.75
C LYS A 9 4.14 2.73 15.52
N LEU A 10 3.93 1.95 14.47
CA LEU A 10 4.70 2.08 13.24
C LEU A 10 4.45 3.40 12.52
N ILE A 11 3.17 3.81 12.39
CA ILE A 11 2.81 5.02 11.67
C ILE A 11 3.29 6.29 12.40
N ASN A 12 3.49 6.20 13.71
CA ASN A 12 4.00 7.31 14.52
C ASN A 12 5.51 7.26 14.70
N SER A 13 6.19 6.27 14.14
CA SER A 13 7.63 6.13 14.30
C SER A 13 8.40 7.21 13.54
N ALA A 14 9.58 7.55 14.05
CA ALA A 14 10.48 8.48 13.38
C ALA A 14 10.91 7.95 12.01
N ARG A 15 11.09 6.63 11.92
CA ARG A 15 11.45 5.97 10.66
C ARG A 15 10.39 6.20 9.58
N TRP A 16 9.11 6.07 9.93
CA TRP A 16 8.02 6.31 8.99
C TRP A 16 7.96 7.77 8.56
N LYS A 17 8.06 8.68 9.52
CA LYS A 17 8.00 10.12 9.22
C LYS A 17 9.10 10.54 8.25
N LYS A 18 10.29 10.01 8.44
CA LYS A 18 11.43 10.28 7.55
C LYS A 18 11.20 9.68 6.16
N LEU A 19 10.77 8.42 6.11
CA LEU A 19 10.52 7.73 4.86
C LEU A 19 9.42 8.41 4.05
N ARG A 20 8.37 8.84 4.71
CA ARG A 20 7.27 9.57 4.07
C ARG A 20 7.75 10.83 3.36
N VAL A 21 8.59 11.60 4.06
CA VAL A 21 9.17 12.81 3.48
C VAL A 21 10.06 12.47 2.28
N GLN A 22 10.86 11.44 2.40
CA GLN A 22 11.73 11.00 1.31
C GLN A 22 10.93 10.58 0.08
N LYS A 23 9.83 9.86 0.29
CA LYS A 23 8.97 9.42 -0.82
C LYS A 23 8.32 10.60 -1.50
N LEU A 24 7.80 11.56 -0.73
CA LEU A 24 7.19 12.77 -1.31
C LEU A 24 8.20 13.61 -2.10
N LYS A 25 9.44 13.65 -1.65
CA LYS A 25 10.49 14.37 -2.38
C LYS A 25 10.86 13.66 -3.69
N ALA A 26 10.89 12.33 -3.66
CA ALA A 26 11.24 11.54 -4.83
C ALA A 26 10.11 11.52 -5.86
N ASN A 27 8.87 11.51 -5.40
CA ASN A 27 7.68 11.46 -6.24
C ASN A 27 6.69 12.55 -5.78
N PRO A 28 6.94 13.81 -6.15
CA PRO A 28 6.14 14.93 -5.66
C PRO A 28 4.76 15.06 -6.31
N VAL A 29 4.54 14.39 -7.44
CA VAL A 29 3.26 14.45 -8.16
C VAL A 29 2.44 13.21 -7.83
N CYS A 30 1.13 13.42 -7.63
CA CYS A 30 0.19 12.33 -7.40
C CYS A 30 0.29 11.29 -8.52
N GLU A 31 0.60 10.05 -8.15
CA GLU A 31 0.82 9.00 -9.14
C GLU A 31 -0.48 8.60 -9.87
N GLU A 32 -1.63 8.70 -9.21
CA GLU A 32 -2.92 8.44 -9.85
C GLU A 32 -3.34 9.54 -10.81
N CYS A 33 -3.12 10.80 -10.43
CA CYS A 33 -3.37 11.91 -11.34
C CYS A 33 -2.47 11.83 -12.57
N ALA A 34 -1.22 11.45 -12.38
CA ALA A 34 -0.26 11.32 -13.47
C ALA A 34 -0.71 10.30 -14.52
N LYS A 35 -1.41 9.26 -14.11
CA LYS A 35 -1.96 8.27 -15.04
C LYS A 35 -3.03 8.87 -15.96
N ARG A 36 -3.63 9.97 -15.56
CA ARG A 36 -4.63 10.71 -16.35
C ARG A 36 -4.04 11.96 -16.99
N ASP A 37 -2.73 12.06 -17.06
CA ASP A 37 -2.01 13.22 -17.57
C ASP A 37 -2.33 14.52 -16.81
N VAL A 38 -2.60 14.39 -15.52
CA VAL A 38 -2.88 15.53 -14.63
C VAL A 38 -1.74 15.67 -13.64
N SER A 39 -1.19 16.87 -13.49
CA SER A 39 -0.11 17.15 -12.55
C SER A 39 -0.69 17.77 -11.28
N THR A 40 -0.86 16.95 -10.25
CA THR A 40 -1.32 17.40 -8.94
C THR A 40 -0.27 17.05 -7.91
N LEU A 41 0.08 17.99 -7.04
CA LEU A 41 1.05 17.71 -5.98
C LEU A 41 0.52 16.64 -5.03
N ALA A 42 1.37 15.67 -4.75
CA ALA A 42 1.07 14.65 -3.75
C ALA A 42 1.30 15.25 -2.36
N THR A 43 0.42 14.92 -1.44
CA THR A 43 0.49 15.38 -0.05
C THR A 43 0.46 14.22 0.93
N GLU A 44 0.14 13.02 0.46
CA GLU A 44 -0.06 11.85 1.30
C GLU A 44 0.64 10.64 0.70
N ILE A 45 1.06 9.72 1.57
CA ILE A 45 1.64 8.46 1.14
C ILE A 45 0.64 7.35 1.45
N HIS A 46 0.33 6.59 0.43
CA HIS A 46 -0.59 5.45 0.50
C HIS A 46 0.21 4.14 0.50
N HIS A 47 -0.19 3.21 1.35
CA HIS A 47 0.32 1.84 1.30
C HIS A 47 -0.56 1.05 0.33
N VAL A 48 0.00 0.62 -0.79
CA VAL A 48 -0.75 -0.09 -1.82
C VAL A 48 -1.36 -1.38 -1.25
N THR A 49 -0.53 -2.15 -0.54
CA THR A 49 -1.01 -3.27 0.26
C THR A 49 -1.16 -2.77 1.69
N PRO A 50 -2.37 -2.82 2.26
CA PRO A 50 -2.58 -2.30 3.61
C PRO A 50 -1.69 -3.01 4.63
N VAL A 51 -1.06 -2.20 5.48
CA VAL A 51 -0.17 -2.71 6.53
C VAL A 51 -0.91 -3.65 7.48
N GLU A 52 -2.16 -3.36 7.77
CA GLU A 52 -2.98 -4.16 8.67
C GLU A 52 -3.55 -5.43 8.04
N SER A 53 -3.22 -5.70 6.77
CA SER A 53 -3.67 -6.91 6.08
C SER A 53 -2.87 -8.15 6.47
N VAL A 54 -1.77 -7.97 7.20
CA VAL A 54 -0.92 -9.08 7.66
C VAL A 54 -0.84 -9.09 9.17
N VAL A 55 -0.38 -10.20 9.72
CA VAL A 55 -0.27 -10.39 11.17
C VAL A 55 1.20 -10.44 11.58
N GLY A 56 1.50 -9.76 12.68
CA GLY A 56 2.84 -9.77 13.26
C GLY A 56 3.63 -8.51 12.97
N VAL A 57 4.50 -8.15 13.92
CA VAL A 57 5.30 -6.91 13.87
C VAL A 57 6.19 -6.89 12.64
N ALA A 58 6.90 -7.99 12.38
CA ALA A 58 7.86 -8.05 11.29
C ALA A 58 7.16 -7.88 9.93
N ALA A 59 6.04 -8.58 9.71
CA ALA A 59 5.31 -8.50 8.45
C ALA A 59 4.71 -7.11 8.24
N MET A 60 4.15 -6.53 9.30
CA MET A 60 3.58 -5.19 9.24
C MET A 60 4.66 -4.13 8.98
N ALA A 61 5.81 -4.26 9.64
CA ALA A 61 6.93 -3.34 9.43
C ALA A 61 7.44 -3.39 7.99
N ARG A 62 7.49 -4.57 7.40
CA ARG A 62 7.89 -4.69 5.99
C ARG A 62 6.95 -3.89 5.08
N LEU A 63 5.65 -4.09 5.24
CA LEU A 63 4.67 -3.37 4.42
C LEU A 63 4.72 -1.87 4.67
N MET A 64 4.97 -1.45 5.92
CA MET A 64 5.06 -0.04 6.28
C MET A 64 6.24 0.65 5.60
N PHE A 65 7.40 -0.01 5.56
CA PHE A 65 8.66 0.64 5.19
C PHE A 65 9.22 0.25 3.82
N ILE A 66 8.59 -0.67 3.09
CA ILE A 66 9.03 -1.03 1.75
C ILE A 66 8.66 0.07 0.76
N TRP A 67 9.66 0.64 0.12
CA TRP A 67 9.48 1.71 -0.86
C TRP A 67 8.46 1.36 -1.95
N MET A 68 8.52 0.14 -2.46
CA MET A 68 7.65 -0.31 -3.55
C MET A 68 6.19 -0.44 -3.15
N ASN A 69 5.90 -0.46 -1.85
CA ASN A 69 4.53 -0.49 -1.35
C ASN A 69 3.98 0.93 -1.10
N LEU A 70 4.78 1.95 -1.36
CA LEU A 70 4.41 3.34 -1.12
C LEU A 70 3.99 4.00 -2.42
N GLN A 71 2.96 4.82 -2.34
CA GLN A 71 2.45 5.56 -3.48
C GLN A 71 2.17 6.99 -3.05
N SER A 72 2.68 7.95 -3.82
CA SER A 72 2.43 9.37 -3.56
C SER A 72 1.07 9.75 -4.15
N LEU A 73 0.18 10.28 -3.33
CA LEU A 73 -1.17 10.64 -3.76
C LEU A 73 -1.57 12.01 -3.24
N CYS A 74 -2.41 12.70 -4.00
CA CYS A 74 -3.11 13.86 -3.49
C CYS A 74 -4.24 13.38 -2.58
N HIS A 75 -4.73 14.29 -1.73
CA HIS A 75 -5.78 13.93 -0.78
C HIS A 75 -7.03 13.37 -1.47
N ALA A 76 -7.45 13.97 -2.57
CA ALA A 76 -8.64 13.52 -3.28
C ALA A 76 -8.53 12.10 -3.80
N CYS A 77 -7.39 11.75 -4.41
CA CYS A 77 -7.18 10.40 -4.92
C CYS A 77 -7.07 9.38 -3.79
N HIS A 78 -6.38 9.74 -2.71
CA HIS A 78 -6.26 8.87 -1.55
C HIS A 78 -7.62 8.59 -0.91
N ALA A 79 -8.41 9.65 -0.73
CA ALA A 79 -9.77 9.52 -0.19
C ALA A 79 -10.66 8.68 -1.11
N ASP A 80 -10.53 8.86 -2.42
CA ASP A 80 -11.32 8.11 -3.39
C ASP A 80 -10.99 6.62 -3.35
N ILE A 81 -9.72 6.26 -3.24
CA ILE A 81 -9.31 4.86 -3.13
C ILE A 81 -9.93 4.23 -1.88
N HIS A 82 -9.86 4.91 -0.74
CA HIS A 82 -10.46 4.41 0.50
C HIS A 82 -11.98 4.32 0.40
N LYS A 83 -12.61 5.33 -0.19
CA LYS A 83 -14.06 5.33 -0.38
C LYS A 83 -14.51 4.14 -1.22
N ARG A 84 -13.81 3.86 -2.32
CA ARG A 84 -14.14 2.70 -3.16
C ARG A 84 -13.97 1.39 -2.42
N ALA A 85 -12.99 1.31 -1.53
CA ALA A 85 -12.75 0.11 -0.73
C ALA A 85 -13.85 -0.15 0.30
N PHE A 86 -14.50 0.92 0.82
CA PHE A 86 -15.47 0.80 1.91
C PHE A 86 -16.92 1.03 1.49
N SER A 87 -17.21 1.46 0.27
CA SER A 87 -18.55 1.83 -0.16
C SER A 87 -19.33 0.73 -0.86
N HIS A 88 -18.96 -0.52 -0.64
CA HIS A 88 -19.55 -1.64 -1.35
C HIS A 88 -20.57 -2.39 -0.50
N SER A 89 -21.59 -2.98 -1.17
CA SER A 89 -22.47 -3.95 -0.55
C SER A 89 -21.66 -5.19 -0.15
N LYS A 90 -22.27 -6.02 0.73
CA LYS A 90 -21.63 -7.27 1.15
C LYS A 90 -21.22 -8.13 -0.06
N GLU A 91 -22.08 -8.22 -1.05
CA GLU A 91 -21.83 -8.99 -2.26
C GLU A 91 -20.64 -8.45 -3.03
N ALA A 92 -20.57 -7.15 -3.21
CA ALA A 92 -19.45 -6.51 -3.89
C ALA A 92 -18.14 -6.71 -3.12
N ILE A 93 -18.18 -6.63 -1.80
CA ILE A 93 -17.01 -6.88 -0.95
C ILE A 93 -16.52 -8.31 -1.12
N GLN A 94 -17.43 -9.27 -1.06
CA GLN A 94 -17.09 -10.68 -1.25
C GLN A 94 -16.49 -10.95 -2.62
N ASP A 95 -17.08 -10.35 -3.65
CA ASP A 95 -16.61 -10.51 -5.02
C ASP A 95 -15.22 -9.90 -5.20
N ASN A 96 -15.00 -8.72 -4.63
CA ASN A 96 -13.70 -8.07 -4.66
C ASN A 96 -12.64 -8.89 -3.92
N ASN A 97 -12.99 -9.47 -2.79
CA ASN A 97 -12.08 -10.33 -2.02
C ASN A 97 -11.73 -11.58 -2.82
N LYS A 98 -12.71 -12.16 -3.49
CA LYS A 98 -12.51 -13.32 -4.36
C LYS A 98 -11.54 -13.00 -5.48
N ARG A 99 -11.74 -11.86 -6.15
CA ARG A 99 -10.86 -11.42 -7.23
C ARG A 99 -9.45 -11.12 -6.74
N ALA A 100 -9.33 -10.50 -5.58
CA ALA A 100 -8.04 -10.21 -4.98
C ALA A 100 -7.30 -11.51 -4.63
N THR A 101 -8.01 -12.49 -4.08
CA THR A 101 -7.44 -13.80 -3.76
C THR A 101 -6.99 -14.52 -5.02
N GLN A 102 -7.79 -14.47 -6.07
CA GLN A 102 -7.46 -15.08 -7.35
C GLN A 102 -6.23 -14.44 -7.97
N ARG A 103 -6.16 -13.11 -7.98
CA ARG A 103 -5.00 -12.40 -8.51
C ARG A 103 -3.73 -12.72 -7.71
N PHE A 104 -3.86 -12.82 -6.40
CA PHE A 104 -2.76 -13.18 -5.53
C PHE A 104 -2.27 -14.61 -5.85
N ALA A 105 -3.20 -15.55 -5.96
CA ALA A 105 -2.88 -16.93 -6.31
C ALA A 105 -2.20 -17.01 -7.68
N ASP A 106 -2.72 -16.31 -8.66
CA ASP A 106 -2.14 -16.30 -10.00
C ASP A 106 -0.71 -15.78 -9.98
N LYS A 107 -0.46 -14.69 -9.27
CA LYS A 107 0.87 -14.12 -9.16
C LYS A 107 1.85 -15.04 -8.45
N PHE A 108 1.44 -15.63 -7.35
CA PHE A 108 2.33 -16.44 -6.52
C PHE A 108 2.48 -17.87 -7.02
N LEU A 109 1.43 -18.43 -7.64
CA LEU A 109 1.46 -19.81 -8.09
C LEU A 109 1.90 -19.95 -9.53
N ASN A 110 1.59 -18.97 -10.38
CA ASN A 110 1.90 -19.05 -11.81
C ASN A 110 3.14 -18.26 -12.20
N ASP A 111 3.53 -17.28 -11.40
CA ASP A 111 4.73 -16.48 -11.64
C ASP A 111 5.66 -16.55 -10.45
N THR A 112 5.92 -17.77 -10.00
CA THR A 112 6.67 -18.00 -8.78
C THR A 112 8.13 -17.56 -8.85
N ASN A 113 8.78 -17.77 -9.97
CA ASN A 113 10.22 -17.54 -10.06
C ASN A 113 10.59 -16.06 -10.10
N GLY A 114 9.98 -15.32 -11.01
CA GLY A 114 10.29 -13.91 -11.17
C GLY A 114 9.71 -13.05 -10.06
N TYR A 115 8.42 -13.17 -9.88
CA TYR A 115 7.70 -12.31 -8.95
C TYR A 115 8.07 -12.59 -7.50
N LYS A 116 8.11 -13.85 -7.13
CA LYS A 116 8.41 -14.24 -5.75
C LYS A 116 9.83 -13.83 -5.37
N ALA A 117 10.79 -14.02 -6.25
CA ALA A 117 12.17 -13.60 -6.00
C ALA A 117 12.26 -12.09 -5.81
N SER A 118 11.58 -11.33 -6.66
CA SER A 118 11.54 -9.88 -6.55
C SER A 118 10.95 -9.43 -5.22
N TYR A 119 9.90 -10.09 -4.78
CA TYR A 119 9.24 -9.79 -3.53
C TYR A 119 10.15 -10.05 -2.33
N ILE A 120 10.86 -11.16 -2.35
CA ILE A 120 11.81 -11.53 -1.30
C ILE A 120 12.96 -10.55 -1.24
N ILE A 121 13.50 -10.16 -2.39
CA ILE A 121 14.57 -9.16 -2.47
C ILE A 121 14.12 -7.86 -1.82
N THR A 122 12.89 -7.45 -2.05
CA THR A 122 12.34 -6.24 -1.44
C THR A 122 12.33 -6.35 0.08
N GLU A 123 12.02 -7.51 0.61
CA GLU A 123 12.06 -7.75 2.05
C GLU A 123 13.48 -7.60 2.61
N GLU A 124 14.48 -8.07 1.89
CA GLU A 124 15.87 -8.00 2.33
C GLU A 124 16.43 -6.59 2.33
N MET A 125 15.81 -5.68 1.60
CA MET A 125 16.21 -4.28 1.59
C MET A 125 15.92 -3.54 2.89
N TYR A 126 15.23 -4.17 3.79
CA TYR A 126 15.04 -3.62 5.12
C TYR A 126 16.29 -3.80 5.93
#